data_788ae76385417e67b8c7ab2b6592d320
#
_entry.id   788ae76385417e67b8c7ab2b6592d320
#
_cell.length_a   1.000
_cell.length_b   1.000
_cell.length_c   1.000
_cell.angle_alpha   90.00
_cell.angle_beta   90.00
_cell.angle_gamma   90.00
#
_symmetry.space_group_name_H-M   'P 1'
#
loop_
_entity.id
_entity.type
_entity.pdbx_description
1 polymer ?
#
loop_
_entity_poly.entity_id
_entity_poly.type
_entity_poly.pdbx_seq_one_letter_code
_entity_poly.pdbx_strand_id
1 'polypeptide(L)'
;PIENFKDKKVFYSDLGFNASPFRIKYPYTEETNVLKFKNNFKTTMGIGFAYKWFHLRIAFPMFGFVKPIDRWGESQQFQVGLNFSLKKLFFDVDLKTVRGYALQNYGDIDTAFNNSITNHRITESLGVTNLSFNAWYFHNEAFKMSALRGKQAHYKEAVQTWYLKSTLNGFGVDNDDKSLIPPFLI
;
A
#
# COMPACT_ATOMS: atom_id res chain seq x y z
N PRO A 1 2.52 -34.61 1.80
CA PRO A 1 2.56 -33.53 0.82
C PRO A 1 2.89 -32.15 1.42
N ILE A 2 2.47 -31.80 2.64
CA ILE A 2 2.74 -30.50 3.29
C ILE A 2 3.38 -30.73 4.65
N GLU A 3 4.53 -30.11 4.89
CA GLU A 3 5.08 -29.94 6.22
C GLU A 3 4.49 -28.66 6.83
N ASN A 4 3.94 -28.78 8.05
CA ASN A 4 3.16 -27.72 8.66
C ASN A 4 3.79 -27.31 9.99
N PHE A 5 4.07 -26.04 10.14
CA PHE A 5 4.65 -25.41 11.33
C PHE A 5 3.64 -24.53 12.07
N LYS A 6 2.36 -24.75 11.88
CA LYS A 6 1.29 -23.91 12.45
C LYS A 6 1.36 -23.77 13.97
N ASP A 7 1.83 -24.80 14.66
CA ASP A 7 1.96 -24.79 16.11
C ASP A 7 3.20 -24.02 16.62
N LYS A 8 4.06 -23.59 15.70
CA LYS A 8 5.19 -22.73 16.03
C LYS A 8 4.80 -21.27 15.86
N LYS A 9 5.23 -20.42 16.81
CA LYS A 9 5.15 -18.96 16.68
C LYS A 9 6.26 -18.53 15.74
N VAL A 10 5.92 -17.81 14.68
CA VAL A 10 6.87 -17.32 13.68
C VAL A 10 6.88 -15.80 13.72
N PHE A 11 8.04 -15.22 13.95
CA PHE A 11 8.29 -13.79 13.80
C PHE A 11 9.10 -13.59 12.53
N TYR A 12 8.78 -12.56 11.76
CA TYR A 12 9.50 -12.24 10.53
C TYR A 12 9.56 -10.74 10.31
N SER A 13 10.54 -10.31 9.54
CA SER A 13 10.64 -8.94 9.03
C SER A 13 10.76 -8.98 7.51
N ASP A 14 10.33 -7.91 6.87
CA ASP A 14 10.46 -7.73 5.43
C ASP A 14 10.81 -6.28 5.10
N LEU A 15 11.42 -6.09 3.95
CA LEU A 15 11.69 -4.79 3.36
C LEU A 15 10.88 -4.67 2.07
N GLY A 16 10.22 -3.54 1.90
CA GLY A 16 9.42 -3.24 0.73
C GLY A 16 9.82 -1.92 0.09
N PHE A 17 9.89 -1.88 -1.23
CA PHE A 17 9.97 -0.63 -2.00
C PHE A 17 8.55 -0.23 -2.36
N ASN A 18 7.98 0.68 -1.58
CA ASN A 18 6.56 0.96 -1.65
C ASN A 18 6.28 2.47 -1.68
N ALA A 19 6.48 3.07 -2.82
CA ALA A 19 5.88 4.36 -3.10
C ALA A 19 4.36 4.18 -3.26
N SER A 20 3.57 5.16 -2.82
CA SER A 20 2.12 5.19 -3.01
C SER A 20 1.72 6.41 -3.85
N PRO A 21 2.19 6.50 -5.09
CA PRO A 21 1.78 7.60 -5.96
C PRO A 21 0.32 7.42 -6.35
N PHE A 22 -0.39 8.53 -6.51
CA PHE A 22 -1.68 8.53 -7.18
C PHE A 22 -1.78 9.70 -8.16
N ARG A 23 -2.77 9.62 -9.03
CA ARG A 23 -3.00 10.63 -10.07
C ARG A 23 -4.47 10.99 -10.09
N ILE A 24 -4.75 12.27 -10.25
CA ILE A 24 -6.10 12.77 -10.51
C ILE A 24 -6.11 13.28 -11.94
N LYS A 25 -7.02 12.75 -12.76
CA LYS A 25 -7.29 13.27 -14.09
C LYS A 25 -8.38 14.32 -13.98
N TYR A 26 -8.07 15.54 -14.41
CA TYR A 26 -9.00 16.66 -14.35
C TYR A 26 -9.77 16.78 -15.68
N PRO A 27 -11.12 16.66 -15.69
CA PRO A 27 -11.87 16.53 -16.93
C PRO A 27 -12.30 17.84 -17.59
N TYR A 28 -12.04 19.00 -16.95
CA TYR A 28 -12.67 20.25 -17.36
C TYR A 28 -11.79 21.21 -18.18
N THR A 29 -10.59 20.82 -18.56
CA THR A 29 -9.76 21.60 -19.49
C THR A 29 -9.57 20.82 -20.79
N GLU A 30 -9.51 21.52 -21.92
CA GLU A 30 -9.21 20.92 -23.23
C GLU A 30 -7.86 20.21 -23.25
N GLU A 31 -6.93 20.67 -22.41
CA GLU A 31 -5.68 19.95 -22.12
C GLU A 31 -5.89 18.99 -20.95
N THR A 32 -5.56 17.70 -21.17
CA THR A 32 -5.64 16.63 -20.15
C THR A 32 -4.61 16.84 -19.05
N ASN A 33 -4.86 17.77 -18.14
CA ASN A 33 -4.02 18.00 -16.99
C ASN A 33 -4.17 16.86 -15.97
N VAL A 34 -3.11 16.12 -15.74
CA VAL A 34 -3.03 15.04 -14.76
C VAL A 34 -2.22 15.54 -13.57
N LEU A 35 -2.87 15.67 -12.41
CA LEU A 35 -2.20 15.94 -11.14
C LEU A 35 -1.47 14.69 -10.66
N LYS A 36 -0.15 14.76 -10.46
CA LYS A 36 0.70 13.63 -10.08
C LYS A 36 1.19 13.80 -8.64
N PHE A 37 0.61 13.07 -7.72
CA PHE A 37 0.97 13.10 -6.30
C PHE A 37 1.95 11.99 -5.96
N LYS A 38 3.02 12.34 -5.22
CA LYS A 38 4.01 11.39 -4.70
C LYS A 38 4.37 11.72 -3.27
N ASN A 39 4.69 10.70 -2.51
CA ASN A 39 5.23 10.78 -1.15
C ASN A 39 6.78 10.80 -1.16
N ASN A 40 7.39 11.09 0.01
CA ASN A 40 8.83 11.22 0.12
C ASN A 40 9.58 9.92 0.46
N PHE A 41 8.92 8.89 0.99
CA PHE A 41 9.60 7.65 1.35
C PHE A 41 9.85 6.73 0.16
N LYS A 42 10.94 5.93 0.25
CA LYS A 42 11.36 4.97 -0.77
C LYS A 42 11.17 3.54 -0.30
N THR A 43 11.45 3.28 0.97
CA THR A 43 11.51 1.94 1.54
C THR A 43 10.64 1.86 2.78
N THR A 44 9.95 0.75 2.95
CA THR A 44 9.19 0.41 4.14
C THR A 44 9.76 -0.82 4.80
N MET A 45 9.71 -0.87 6.12
CA MET A 45 10.04 -2.04 6.91
C MET A 45 8.76 -2.62 7.50
N GLY A 46 8.56 -3.91 7.32
CA GLY A 46 7.48 -4.67 7.91
C GLY A 46 7.99 -5.59 9.01
N ILE A 47 7.23 -5.71 10.09
CA ILE A 47 7.38 -6.74 11.10
C ILE A 47 6.11 -7.55 11.18
N GLY A 48 6.21 -8.85 11.34
CA GLY A 48 5.05 -9.70 11.35
C GLY A 48 5.16 -10.87 12.31
N PHE A 49 4.00 -11.37 12.67
CA PHE A 49 3.79 -12.50 13.55
C PHE A 49 2.80 -13.47 12.91
N ALA A 50 3.10 -14.76 12.99
CA ALA A 50 2.22 -15.80 12.50
C ALA A 50 2.08 -16.91 13.54
N TYR A 51 0.84 -17.34 13.82
CA TYR A 51 0.54 -18.44 14.70
C TYR A 51 -0.76 -19.13 14.30
N LYS A 52 -0.73 -20.44 14.16
CA LYS A 52 -1.87 -21.27 13.73
C LYS A 52 -2.46 -20.77 12.41
N TRP A 53 -3.69 -20.26 12.44
CA TRP A 53 -4.45 -19.79 11.30
C TRP A 53 -4.36 -18.27 11.09
N PHE A 54 -3.69 -17.54 11.99
CA PHE A 54 -3.66 -16.08 12.07
C PHE A 54 -2.28 -15.53 11.74
N HIS A 55 -2.22 -14.46 10.95
CA HIS A 55 -1.02 -13.68 10.69
C HIS A 55 -1.32 -12.19 10.84
N LEU A 56 -0.43 -11.48 11.49
CA LEU A 56 -0.44 -10.02 11.62
C LEU A 56 0.85 -9.47 11.04
N ARG A 57 0.76 -8.38 10.30
CA ARG A 57 1.89 -7.61 9.79
C ARG A 57 1.65 -6.12 10.03
N ILE A 58 2.65 -5.41 10.51
CA ILE A 58 2.67 -3.96 10.64
C ILE A 58 3.84 -3.45 9.84
N ALA A 59 3.66 -2.39 9.06
CA ALA A 59 4.72 -1.78 8.27
C ALA A 59 4.69 -0.25 8.37
N PHE A 60 5.88 0.33 8.34
CA PHE A 60 6.13 1.76 8.46
C PHE A 60 7.32 2.17 7.56
N PRO A 61 7.50 3.45 7.22
CA PRO A 61 8.64 3.93 6.47
C PRO A 61 9.94 3.64 7.20
N MET A 62 10.95 3.21 6.47
CA MET A 62 12.28 2.97 7.02
C MET A 62 13.04 4.29 7.14
N PHE A 63 13.53 4.60 8.33
CA PHE A 63 14.32 5.80 8.60
C PHE A 63 15.57 5.85 7.72
N GLY A 64 15.93 7.06 7.23
CA GLY A 64 17.09 7.26 6.38
C GLY A 64 16.89 6.96 4.89
N PHE A 65 15.80 6.32 4.50
CA PHE A 65 15.46 6.01 3.10
C PHE A 65 14.33 6.88 2.58
N VAL A 66 14.38 8.19 2.89
CA VAL A 66 13.44 9.18 2.42
C VAL A 66 14.07 10.10 1.37
N LYS A 67 13.22 10.75 0.57
CA LYS A 67 13.67 11.81 -0.33
C LYS A 67 13.87 13.11 0.45
N PRO A 68 14.59 14.10 -0.10
CA PRO A 68 14.77 15.39 0.55
C PRO A 68 13.44 16.03 0.96
N ILE A 69 13.31 16.42 2.22
CA ILE A 69 12.06 16.96 2.81
C ILE A 69 11.73 18.34 2.21
N ASP A 70 12.75 19.16 1.93
CA ASP A 70 12.63 20.47 1.28
C ASP A 70 11.92 20.41 -0.08
N ARG A 71 12.02 19.29 -0.78
CA ARG A 71 11.42 19.08 -2.10
C ARG A 71 10.13 18.27 -2.08
N TRP A 72 9.97 17.35 -1.12
CA TRP A 72 8.90 16.36 -1.13
C TRP A 72 7.95 16.48 0.06
N GLY A 73 8.29 17.33 1.04
CA GLY A 73 7.59 17.42 2.31
C GLY A 73 7.82 16.17 3.18
N GLU A 74 7.24 16.19 4.36
CA GLU A 74 7.23 15.04 5.26
C GLU A 74 6.07 14.10 4.89
N SER A 75 6.36 12.82 4.80
CA SER A 75 5.34 11.80 4.56
C SER A 75 5.36 10.76 5.67
N GLN A 76 4.17 10.32 6.06
CA GLN A 76 3.96 9.29 7.06
C GLN A 76 3.19 8.13 6.42
N GLN A 77 3.51 6.90 6.81
CA GLN A 77 2.76 5.72 6.40
C GLN A 77 2.56 4.79 7.57
N PHE A 78 1.37 4.23 7.62
CA PHE A 78 1.06 3.12 8.50
C PHE A 78 0.31 2.05 7.70
N GLN A 79 0.70 0.80 7.85
CA GLN A 79 0.05 -0.32 7.19
C GLN A 79 -0.12 -1.48 8.16
N VAL A 80 -1.31 -2.04 8.19
CA VAL A 80 -1.64 -3.26 8.95
C VAL A 80 -2.22 -4.28 8.01
N GLY A 81 -1.64 -5.47 8.00
CA GLY A 81 -2.12 -6.63 7.26
C GLY A 81 -2.53 -7.76 8.20
N LEU A 82 -3.71 -8.31 7.99
CA LEU A 82 -4.24 -9.47 8.70
C LEU A 82 -4.54 -10.58 7.71
N ASN A 83 -4.09 -11.78 8.01
CA ASN A 83 -4.41 -12.93 7.18
C ASN A 83 -4.95 -14.09 8.02
N PHE A 84 -5.97 -14.75 7.49
CA PHE A 84 -6.62 -15.89 8.10
C PHE A 84 -6.63 -17.08 7.15
N SER A 85 -6.05 -18.21 7.57
CA SER A 85 -5.94 -19.41 6.75
C SER A 85 -6.80 -20.54 7.35
N LEU A 86 -7.93 -20.81 6.72
CA LEU A 86 -8.83 -21.90 7.06
C LEU A 86 -8.60 -23.12 6.12
N LYS A 87 -9.47 -24.13 6.15
CA LYS A 87 -9.28 -25.35 5.34
C LYS A 87 -9.13 -25.04 3.84
N LYS A 88 -10.20 -24.57 3.22
CA LYS A 88 -10.27 -24.20 1.79
C LYS A 88 -10.31 -22.70 1.56
N LEU A 89 -10.36 -21.90 2.63
CA LEU A 89 -10.52 -20.47 2.56
C LEU A 89 -9.26 -19.76 3.05
N PHE A 90 -8.94 -18.66 2.40
CA PHE A 90 -7.92 -17.74 2.83
C PHE A 90 -8.47 -16.32 2.72
N PHE A 91 -8.29 -15.54 3.78
CA PHE A 91 -8.69 -14.14 3.84
C PHE A 91 -7.46 -13.28 4.07
N ASP A 92 -7.44 -12.14 3.41
CA ASP A 92 -6.40 -11.13 3.55
C ASP A 92 -7.07 -9.77 3.67
N VAL A 93 -6.79 -9.08 4.77
CA VAL A 93 -7.26 -7.73 5.03
C VAL A 93 -6.05 -6.84 5.15
N ASP A 94 -5.97 -5.78 4.37
CA ASP A 94 -4.88 -4.82 4.40
C ASP A 94 -5.45 -3.40 4.52
N LEU A 95 -5.03 -2.69 5.55
CA LEU A 95 -5.29 -1.28 5.77
C LEU A 95 -3.99 -0.52 5.61
N LYS A 96 -3.95 0.41 4.68
CA LYS A 96 -2.80 1.27 4.44
C LYS A 96 -3.23 2.73 4.46
N THR A 97 -2.60 3.53 5.30
CA THR A 97 -2.77 4.98 5.35
C THR A 97 -1.45 5.66 5.05
N VAL A 98 -1.48 6.63 4.17
CA VAL A 98 -0.32 7.47 3.81
C VAL A 98 -0.75 8.92 3.93
N ARG A 99 0.01 9.74 4.64
CA ARG A 99 -0.20 11.17 4.78
C ARG A 99 1.06 11.92 4.33
N GLY A 100 0.88 13.10 3.76
CA GLY A 100 1.96 13.92 3.21
C GLY A 100 2.33 13.53 1.77
N TYR A 101 1.97 14.41 0.85
CA TYR A 101 2.25 14.25 -0.57
C TYR A 101 2.81 15.56 -1.15
N ALA A 102 3.60 15.41 -2.21
CA ALA A 102 3.96 16.52 -3.08
C ALA A 102 3.28 16.36 -4.45
N LEU A 103 2.65 17.41 -4.92
CA LEU A 103 2.17 17.52 -6.30
C LEU A 103 3.37 17.77 -7.20
N GLN A 104 3.81 16.74 -7.89
CA GLN A 104 5.09 16.70 -8.60
C GLN A 104 5.16 17.63 -9.80
N ASN A 105 4.05 17.81 -10.49
CA ASN A 105 3.97 18.59 -11.73
C ASN A 105 3.24 19.93 -11.55
N TYR A 106 3.35 20.55 -10.40
CA TYR A 106 2.67 21.81 -10.12
C TYR A 106 3.18 22.95 -11.02
N GLY A 107 4.50 23.07 -11.20
CA GLY A 107 5.10 24.08 -12.08
C GLY A 107 4.80 23.91 -13.56
N ASP A 108 4.41 22.68 -13.99
CA ASP A 108 3.96 22.42 -15.36
C ASP A 108 2.53 22.93 -15.59
N ILE A 109 1.75 23.08 -14.50
CA ILE A 109 0.33 23.45 -14.53
C ILE A 109 0.17 24.94 -14.26
N ASP A 110 0.93 25.48 -13.32
CA ASP A 110 0.95 26.87 -12.93
C ASP A 110 2.27 27.52 -13.35
N THR A 111 2.28 28.17 -14.49
CA THR A 111 3.46 28.85 -15.04
C THR A 111 3.92 30.06 -14.21
N ALA A 112 3.04 30.60 -13.36
CA ALA A 112 3.38 31.66 -12.41
C ALA A 112 4.08 31.11 -11.15
N PHE A 113 4.06 29.80 -10.94
CA PHE A 113 4.70 29.15 -9.80
C PHE A 113 6.22 29.12 -9.99
N ASN A 114 6.89 30.03 -9.33
CA ASN A 114 8.34 30.11 -9.31
C ASN A 114 8.86 29.69 -7.92
N ASN A 115 9.23 28.42 -7.79
CA ASN A 115 9.95 27.92 -6.63
C ASN A 115 11.38 27.61 -7.02
N SER A 116 12.33 28.33 -6.42
CA SER A 116 13.76 28.19 -6.70
C SER A 116 14.32 26.79 -6.38
N ILE A 117 13.61 25.99 -5.59
CA ILE A 117 14.06 24.67 -5.12
C ILE A 117 13.46 23.54 -5.95
N THR A 118 12.18 23.65 -6.34
CA THR A 118 11.47 22.57 -7.02
C THR A 118 10.16 23.05 -7.66
N ASN A 119 9.72 22.35 -8.71
CA ASN A 119 8.38 22.52 -9.30
C ASN A 119 7.28 21.77 -8.53
N HIS A 120 7.55 21.35 -7.29
CA HIS A 120 6.62 20.60 -6.48
C HIS A 120 5.87 21.49 -5.50
N ARG A 121 4.57 21.28 -5.37
CA ARG A 121 3.77 21.83 -4.27
C ARG A 121 3.61 20.79 -3.18
N ILE A 122 4.12 21.07 -1.99
CA ILE A 122 4.01 20.19 -0.84
C ILE A 122 2.60 20.33 -0.24
N THR A 123 1.96 19.19 0.06
CA THR A 123 0.63 19.09 0.66
C THR A 123 0.70 18.06 1.79
N GLU A 124 1.18 18.49 2.96
CA GLU A 124 1.39 17.60 4.13
C GLU A 124 0.08 17.10 4.74
N SER A 125 -1.00 17.88 4.61
CA SER A 125 -2.34 17.50 5.10
C SER A 125 -2.99 16.40 4.27
N LEU A 126 -2.56 16.21 3.03
CA LEU A 126 -3.18 15.24 2.13
C LEU A 126 -2.93 13.81 2.61
N GLY A 127 -4.01 13.13 2.94
CA GLY A 127 -4.05 11.74 3.37
C GLY A 127 -4.75 10.84 2.36
N VAL A 128 -4.24 9.62 2.22
CA VAL A 128 -4.85 8.58 1.40
C VAL A 128 -4.95 7.32 2.23
N THR A 129 -6.15 6.77 2.37
CA THR A 129 -6.41 5.51 3.05
C THR A 129 -6.95 4.48 2.07
N ASN A 130 -6.36 3.31 2.08
CA ASN A 130 -6.81 2.16 1.31
C ASN A 130 -7.11 1.00 2.25
N LEU A 131 -8.32 0.43 2.13
CA LEU A 131 -8.72 -0.80 2.79
C LEU A 131 -8.98 -1.85 1.73
N SER A 132 -8.25 -2.95 1.78
CA SER A 132 -8.40 -4.09 0.87
C SER A 132 -8.86 -5.31 1.64
N PHE A 133 -9.92 -5.95 1.17
CA PHE A 133 -10.38 -7.24 1.65
C PHE A 133 -10.34 -8.23 0.49
N ASN A 134 -9.62 -9.31 0.66
CA ASN A 134 -9.50 -10.37 -0.32
C ASN A 134 -9.94 -11.70 0.30
N ALA A 135 -10.69 -12.48 -0.44
CA ALA A 135 -11.10 -13.82 -0.06
C ALA A 135 -10.78 -14.80 -1.20
N TRP A 136 -10.17 -15.93 -0.85
CA TRP A 136 -9.89 -17.03 -1.80
C TRP A 136 -10.55 -18.29 -1.32
N TYR A 137 -11.16 -18.99 -2.25
CA TYR A 137 -11.61 -20.37 -2.10
C TYR A 137 -10.73 -21.27 -2.96
N PHE A 138 -10.15 -22.31 -2.38
CA PHE A 138 -9.37 -23.33 -3.07
C PHE A 138 -10.12 -24.65 -3.14
N HIS A 139 -10.24 -25.21 -4.34
CA HIS A 139 -10.92 -26.49 -4.52
C HIS A 139 -10.20 -27.62 -3.80
N ASN A 140 -8.88 -27.69 -3.95
CA ASN A 140 -8.05 -28.72 -3.34
C ASN A 140 -7.66 -28.33 -1.91
N GLU A 141 -8.08 -29.12 -0.91
CA GLU A 141 -7.75 -28.88 0.50
C GLU A 141 -6.26 -29.03 0.81
N ALA A 142 -5.50 -29.77 -0.01
CA ALA A 142 -4.06 -29.87 0.13
C ALA A 142 -3.33 -28.57 -0.21
N PHE A 143 -3.97 -27.64 -0.96
CA PHE A 143 -3.40 -26.33 -1.22
C PHE A 143 -3.53 -25.42 0.00
N LYS A 144 -2.42 -24.77 0.39
CA LYS A 144 -2.40 -23.81 1.50
C LYS A 144 -1.65 -22.56 1.08
N MET A 145 -2.29 -21.41 1.17
CA MET A 145 -1.67 -20.11 0.89
C MET A 145 -0.46 -19.85 1.80
N SER A 146 -0.48 -20.34 3.05
CA SER A 146 0.64 -20.23 3.99
C SER A 146 1.90 -20.98 3.49
N ALA A 147 1.73 -22.06 2.74
CA ALA A 147 2.86 -22.76 2.12
C ALA A 147 3.41 -21.98 0.92
N LEU A 148 2.54 -21.39 0.11
CA LEU A 148 2.97 -20.54 -1.01
C LEU A 148 3.74 -19.30 -0.53
N ARG A 149 3.32 -18.72 0.61
CA ARG A 149 3.98 -17.56 1.23
C ARG A 149 5.23 -17.95 2.05
N GLY A 150 5.53 -19.23 2.21
CA GLY A 150 6.74 -19.74 2.88
C GLY A 150 6.82 -19.43 4.39
N LYS A 151 5.70 -19.09 5.06
CA LYS A 151 5.72 -18.62 6.45
C LYS A 151 5.49 -19.71 7.49
N GLN A 152 4.57 -20.64 7.24
CA GLN A 152 4.16 -21.63 8.24
C GLN A 152 4.03 -23.05 7.69
N ALA A 153 4.23 -23.23 6.41
CA ALA A 153 4.20 -24.53 5.74
C ALA A 153 5.03 -24.50 4.48
N HIS A 154 5.47 -25.66 4.00
CA HIS A 154 6.03 -25.81 2.67
C HIS A 154 5.54 -27.10 2.02
N TYR A 155 5.53 -27.13 0.69
CA TYR A 155 5.15 -28.29 -0.08
C TYR A 155 6.33 -29.24 -0.23
N LYS A 156 6.12 -30.53 0.04
CA LYS A 156 7.10 -31.62 -0.26
C LYS A 156 6.88 -32.18 -1.67
N GLU A 157 5.71 -31.97 -2.23
CA GLU A 157 5.29 -32.46 -3.55
C GLU A 157 4.49 -31.40 -4.27
N ALA A 158 4.40 -31.48 -5.58
CA ALA A 158 3.60 -30.56 -6.39
C ALA A 158 2.11 -30.68 -6.03
N VAL A 159 1.45 -29.55 -5.80
CA VAL A 159 0.01 -29.46 -5.50
C VAL A 159 -0.63 -28.50 -6.49
N GLN A 160 -1.66 -28.99 -7.18
CA GLN A 160 -2.44 -28.20 -8.12
C GLN A 160 -3.83 -27.92 -7.57
N THR A 161 -4.33 -26.73 -7.78
CA THR A 161 -5.69 -26.31 -7.46
C THR A 161 -6.17 -25.24 -8.43
N TRP A 162 -7.46 -25.19 -8.69
CA TRP A 162 -8.10 -23.97 -9.14
C TRP A 162 -8.63 -23.21 -7.92
N TYR A 163 -8.81 -21.92 -8.06
CA TYR A 163 -9.33 -21.08 -7.00
C TYR A 163 -10.31 -20.05 -7.53
N LEU A 164 -11.20 -19.60 -6.66
CA LEU A 164 -12.02 -18.42 -6.83
C LEU A 164 -11.51 -17.33 -5.90
N LYS A 165 -11.34 -16.11 -6.44
CA LYS A 165 -10.94 -14.93 -5.67
C LYS A 165 -12.02 -13.86 -5.76
N SER A 166 -12.37 -13.29 -4.60
CA SER A 166 -13.14 -12.06 -4.49
C SER A 166 -12.26 -10.97 -3.87
N THR A 167 -12.40 -9.75 -4.36
CA THR A 167 -11.66 -8.58 -3.85
C THR A 167 -12.62 -7.42 -3.68
N LEU A 168 -12.57 -6.80 -2.50
CA LEU A 168 -13.27 -5.56 -2.18
C LEU A 168 -12.21 -4.53 -1.75
N ASN A 169 -12.19 -3.36 -2.41
CA ASN A 169 -11.30 -2.26 -2.06
C ASN A 169 -12.11 -1.01 -1.73
N GLY A 170 -11.79 -0.39 -0.58
CA GLY A 170 -12.21 0.95 -0.21
C GLY A 170 -11.04 1.91 -0.34
N PHE A 171 -11.30 3.08 -0.90
CA PHE A 171 -10.30 4.13 -1.07
C PHE A 171 -10.87 5.45 -0.57
N GLY A 172 -10.15 6.14 0.31
CA GLY A 172 -10.48 7.44 0.84
C GLY A 172 -9.35 8.43 0.63
N VAL A 173 -9.69 9.67 0.34
CA VAL A 173 -8.76 10.80 0.26
C VAL A 173 -9.26 11.88 1.20
N ASP A 174 -8.38 12.39 2.04
CA ASP A 174 -8.63 13.45 3.00
C ASP A 174 -7.59 14.56 2.82
N ASN A 175 -7.98 15.82 2.93
CA ASN A 175 -7.09 16.98 2.79
C ASN A 175 -7.46 18.11 3.75
N ASP A 176 -7.88 17.78 4.97
CA ASP A 176 -8.25 18.75 6.01
C ASP A 176 -9.15 19.89 5.45
N ASP A 177 -10.22 19.54 4.74
CA ASP A 177 -11.19 20.42 4.08
C ASP A 177 -10.61 21.40 3.01
N LYS A 178 -9.38 21.18 2.57
CA LYS A 178 -8.77 21.95 1.50
C LYS A 178 -9.02 21.31 0.13
N SER A 179 -9.19 22.14 -0.88
CA SER A 179 -9.31 21.65 -2.25
C SER A 179 -8.04 20.92 -2.69
N LEU A 180 -8.21 19.71 -3.25
CA LEU A 180 -7.13 18.97 -3.91
C LEU A 180 -6.72 19.62 -5.23
N ILE A 181 -7.66 20.33 -5.85
CA ILE A 181 -7.50 20.99 -7.12
C ILE A 181 -7.03 22.42 -6.85
N PRO A 182 -5.94 22.87 -7.48
CA PRO A 182 -5.52 24.24 -7.38
C PRO A 182 -6.66 25.22 -7.76
N PRO A 183 -6.85 26.34 -7.01
CA PRO A 183 -7.99 27.26 -7.22
C PRO A 183 -8.08 27.84 -8.64
N PHE A 184 -6.95 27.96 -9.34
CA PHE A 184 -6.92 28.48 -10.71
C PHE A 184 -7.36 27.46 -11.77
N LEU A 185 -7.64 26.21 -11.37
CA LEU A 185 -8.20 25.17 -12.24
C LEU A 185 -9.70 24.96 -12.02
N ILE A 186 -10.32 25.68 -11.11
CA ILE A 186 -11.74 25.70 -10.81
C ILE A 186 -12.35 26.95 -11.46
#